data_743c17a81b977b89b99162899f1c69b8
#
_entry.id   743c17a81b977b89b99162899f1c69b8
#
_cell.length_a   1.000
_cell.length_b   1.000
_cell.length_c   1.000
_cell.angle_alpha   90.00
_cell.angle_beta   90.00
_cell.angle_gamma   90.00
#
_symmetry.space_group_name_H-M   'P 1'
#
loop_
_entity.id
_entity.type
_entity.pdbx_description
1 polymer ?
#
loop_
_entity_poly.entity_id
_entity_poly.type
_entity_poly.pdbx_seq_one_letter_code
_entity_poly.pdbx_strand_id
1 'polypeptide(L)'
;GLAVDSTDLPVCRAYIERLESQGGKYISSSKWNNTVLMQVPDEAIALRFLDNSFVRSIKKVWVSPDSIMPRNKDRKEQVKNQWKKQDDYYGMGAEQIKIHHGDSLHLAGFKGKGIQIAVIDAGFYNVDAMKIFKNTTILGTHDFVNPSSDIYGEHNHGMKVLSCMAVNTPHVMVGTAPEASYWLLRSEDNDTEQPVEEDNWAAAVEFADSVGVDIVNTSLGYYSFDDPIDNYTYRQLDGHTSLMAASASYAAKKGLLVVCSAGNSGMDEWKKITPPADAEDILTIGAIDNMGVNAAFSSIGNTADGRIKPDVMAMGVHSAVVGVDGGTAFANGTSFASPIFCGLVACLWQACPWLTVRQLIQVVHEASDRNAYPDNIYGYGVTDMWKAYQLAMKLKADTDGK
;
A
#
# COMPACT_ATOMS: atom_id res chain seq x y z
N GLY A 1 -15.15 7.73 18.62
CA GLY A 1 -13.73 7.39 18.46
C GLY A 1 -13.49 5.96 18.91
N LEU A 2 -12.46 5.32 18.38
CA LEU A 2 -12.03 3.99 18.82
C LEU A 2 -11.52 4.05 20.26
N ALA A 3 -11.71 2.97 21.03
CA ALA A 3 -11.20 2.89 22.39
C ALA A 3 -9.67 2.77 22.38
N VAL A 4 -8.99 3.53 23.23
CA VAL A 4 -7.55 3.41 23.46
C VAL A 4 -7.25 2.10 24.18
N ASP A 5 -6.26 1.33 23.69
CA ASP A 5 -5.83 0.08 24.30
C ASP A 5 -4.29 0.01 24.45
N SER A 6 -3.76 -1.15 24.85
CA SER A 6 -2.32 -1.30 25.07
C SER A 6 -1.48 -1.11 23.81
N THR A 7 -2.05 -1.28 22.62
CA THR A 7 -1.34 -1.09 21.34
C THR A 7 -1.16 0.38 20.97
N ASP A 8 -1.83 1.30 21.68
CA ASP A 8 -1.64 2.74 21.52
C ASP A 8 -0.47 3.28 22.36
N LEU A 9 0.03 2.47 23.31
CA LEU A 9 1.14 2.86 24.17
C LEU A 9 2.48 2.63 23.46
N PRO A 10 3.40 3.61 23.49
CA PRO A 10 4.72 3.42 22.92
C PRO A 10 5.48 2.32 23.68
N VAL A 11 6.45 1.69 23.02
CA VAL A 11 7.37 0.78 23.68
C VAL A 11 8.07 1.52 24.83
N CYS A 12 8.19 0.85 25.99
CA CYS A 12 8.70 1.47 27.21
C CYS A 12 10.13 2.02 27.01
N ARG A 13 10.29 3.33 27.18
CA ARG A 13 11.56 4.03 26.98
C ARG A 13 12.69 3.46 27.82
N ALA A 14 12.43 3.06 29.07
CA ALA A 14 13.43 2.45 29.95
C ALA A 14 13.96 1.10 29.41
N TYR A 15 13.14 0.35 28.67
CA TYR A 15 13.61 -0.88 28.02
C TYR A 15 14.57 -0.57 26.87
N ILE A 16 14.26 0.42 26.05
CA ILE A 16 15.12 0.88 24.95
C ILE A 16 16.47 1.35 25.52
N GLU A 17 16.46 2.24 26.52
CA GLU A 17 17.66 2.77 27.17
C GLU A 17 18.51 1.65 27.81
N ARG A 18 17.86 0.61 28.34
CA ARG A 18 18.58 -0.56 28.86
C ARG A 18 19.31 -1.31 27.75
N LEU A 19 18.69 -1.55 26.60
CA LEU A 19 19.32 -2.21 25.45
C LEU A 19 20.45 -1.34 24.86
N GLU A 20 20.27 -0.02 24.80
CA GLU A 20 21.32 0.92 24.37
C GLU A 20 22.53 0.86 25.32
N SER A 21 22.32 0.77 26.63
CA SER A 21 23.38 0.63 27.61
C SER A 21 24.18 -0.68 27.48
N GLN A 22 23.63 -1.68 26.81
CA GLN A 22 24.26 -2.97 26.51
C GLN A 22 25.01 -2.99 25.17
N GLY A 23 25.00 -1.89 24.42
CA GLY A 23 25.73 -1.72 23.17
C GLY A 23 24.86 -1.73 21.90
N GLY A 24 23.52 -1.71 22.05
CA GLY A 24 22.61 -1.49 20.94
C GLY A 24 22.49 -0.01 20.59
N LYS A 25 22.13 0.28 19.35
CA LYS A 25 21.71 1.61 18.90
C LYS A 25 20.26 1.51 18.44
N TYR A 26 19.37 2.28 19.06
CA TYR A 26 17.96 2.34 18.68
C TYR A 26 17.81 2.88 17.25
N ILE A 27 16.96 2.23 16.44
CA ILE A 27 16.61 2.64 15.07
C ILE A 27 15.14 3.03 15.02
N SER A 28 14.23 2.09 15.34
CA SER A 28 12.78 2.31 15.31
C SER A 28 12.08 1.35 16.28
N SER A 29 10.78 1.51 16.42
CA SER A 29 9.93 0.57 17.17
C SER A 29 8.52 0.55 16.63
N SER A 30 7.83 -0.58 16.78
CA SER A 30 6.42 -0.73 16.52
C SER A 30 5.67 -0.85 17.85
N LYS A 31 4.77 0.10 18.13
CA LYS A 31 3.88 0.04 19.30
C LYS A 31 2.84 -1.08 19.15
N TRP A 32 2.33 -1.29 17.93
CA TRP A 32 1.31 -2.30 17.66
C TRP A 32 1.84 -3.73 17.83
N ASN A 33 3.10 -3.96 17.44
CA ASN A 33 3.74 -5.28 17.55
C ASN A 33 4.58 -5.44 18.82
N ASN A 34 4.77 -4.35 19.58
CA ASN A 34 5.66 -4.30 20.76
C ASN A 34 7.07 -4.81 20.42
N THR A 35 7.62 -4.30 19.32
CA THR A 35 8.98 -4.62 18.83
C THR A 35 9.87 -3.39 18.83
N VAL A 36 11.19 -3.63 18.86
CA VAL A 36 12.22 -2.60 18.77
C VAL A 36 13.29 -3.04 17.78
N LEU A 37 13.57 -2.22 16.79
CA LEU A 37 14.67 -2.41 15.86
C LEU A 37 15.94 -1.79 16.43
N MET A 38 16.97 -2.61 16.61
CA MET A 38 18.25 -2.22 17.18
C MET A 38 19.39 -2.55 16.22
N GLN A 39 20.28 -1.61 15.99
CA GLN A 39 21.57 -1.90 15.34
C GLN A 39 22.59 -2.34 16.40
N VAL A 40 23.28 -3.44 16.15
CA VAL A 40 24.34 -3.96 17.01
C VAL A 40 25.60 -4.23 16.19
N PRO A 41 26.81 -4.09 16.77
CA PRO A 41 28.06 -4.35 16.03
C PRO A 41 28.30 -5.84 15.75
N ASP A 42 27.75 -6.74 16.58
CA ASP A 42 27.91 -8.18 16.44
C ASP A 42 26.75 -8.96 17.10
N GLU A 43 26.66 -10.25 16.77
CA GLU A 43 25.64 -11.16 17.29
C GLU A 43 25.76 -11.41 18.81
N ALA A 44 26.96 -11.35 19.37
CA ALA A 44 27.17 -11.60 20.82
C ALA A 44 26.50 -10.51 21.65
N ILE A 45 26.46 -9.27 21.16
CA ILE A 45 25.71 -8.18 21.79
C ILE A 45 24.22 -8.41 21.67
N ALA A 46 23.73 -8.83 20.50
CA ALA A 46 22.32 -9.14 20.32
C ALA A 46 21.86 -10.24 21.29
N LEU A 47 22.61 -11.33 21.39
CA LEU A 47 22.30 -12.46 22.28
C LEU A 47 22.19 -12.04 23.75
N ARG A 48 23.01 -11.08 24.22
CA ARG A 48 22.92 -10.55 25.60
C ARG A 48 21.60 -9.83 25.89
N PHE A 49 20.88 -9.38 24.87
CA PHE A 49 19.56 -8.77 25.09
C PHE A 49 18.56 -9.76 25.67
N LEU A 50 18.72 -11.08 25.39
CA LEU A 50 17.88 -12.14 25.97
C LEU A 50 18.01 -12.30 27.49
N ASP A 51 19.08 -11.74 28.11
CA ASP A 51 19.24 -11.74 29.56
C ASP A 51 18.24 -10.79 30.25
N ASN A 52 17.58 -9.91 29.51
CA ASN A 52 16.56 -9.02 30.05
C ASN A 52 15.18 -9.71 30.01
N SER A 53 14.52 -9.79 31.15
CA SER A 53 13.21 -10.47 31.30
C SER A 53 12.08 -9.88 30.42
N PHE A 54 12.26 -8.67 29.92
CA PHE A 54 11.29 -8.01 29.00
C PHE A 54 11.57 -8.32 27.53
N VAL A 55 12.70 -8.97 27.18
CA VAL A 55 12.99 -9.41 25.80
C VAL A 55 12.55 -10.85 25.64
N ARG A 56 11.55 -11.08 24.76
CA ARG A 56 11.00 -12.41 24.51
C ARG A 56 11.84 -13.20 23.50
N SER A 57 12.27 -12.54 22.43
CA SER A 57 13.03 -13.12 21.32
C SER A 57 13.78 -12.05 20.57
N ILE A 58 14.78 -12.46 19.81
CA ILE A 58 15.49 -11.61 18.83
C ILE A 58 15.44 -12.28 17.47
N LYS A 59 15.38 -11.47 16.41
CA LYS A 59 15.50 -11.89 15.02
C LYS A 59 16.52 -10.97 14.34
N LYS A 60 17.45 -11.54 13.58
CA LYS A 60 18.29 -10.77 12.68
C LYS A 60 17.47 -10.42 11.43
N VAL A 61 17.34 -9.13 11.14
CA VAL A 61 16.47 -8.64 10.06
C VAL A 61 17.27 -7.89 8.97
N TRP A 62 18.55 -7.59 9.23
CA TRP A 62 19.37 -6.86 8.28
C TRP A 62 20.85 -7.20 8.43
N VAL A 63 21.54 -7.21 7.29
CA VAL A 63 23.01 -7.29 7.20
C VAL A 63 23.48 -6.18 6.26
N SER A 64 24.55 -5.46 6.65
CA SER A 64 25.12 -4.43 5.78
C SER A 64 25.54 -5.01 4.43
N PRO A 65 25.10 -4.46 3.31
CA PRO A 65 25.56 -4.91 2.01
C PRO A 65 27.05 -4.62 1.80
N ASP A 66 27.73 -5.47 1.04
CA ASP A 66 29.17 -5.35 0.75
C ASP A 66 29.53 -4.10 -0.07
N SER A 67 28.56 -3.54 -0.79
CA SER A 67 28.73 -2.33 -1.59
C SER A 67 27.50 -1.44 -1.57
N ILE A 68 27.73 -0.12 -1.54
CA ILE A 68 26.67 0.87 -1.66
C ILE A 68 26.69 1.41 -3.09
N MET A 69 25.57 1.26 -3.81
CA MET A 69 25.44 1.79 -5.18
C MET A 69 25.40 3.33 -5.16
N PRO A 70 26.15 4.01 -6.06
CA PRO A 70 26.10 5.47 -6.12
C PRO A 70 24.75 5.95 -6.64
N ARG A 71 24.13 6.90 -5.92
CA ARG A 71 22.84 7.50 -6.29
C ARG A 71 22.99 8.47 -7.46
N ASN A 72 22.01 8.45 -8.36
CA ASN A 72 22.00 9.35 -9.53
C ASN A 72 21.71 10.80 -9.10
N LYS A 73 22.70 11.69 -9.27
CA LYS A 73 22.61 13.12 -8.90
C LYS A 73 21.86 13.97 -9.92
N ASP A 74 21.75 13.52 -11.18
CA ASP A 74 21.24 14.33 -12.30
C ASP A 74 19.75 14.05 -12.62
N ARG A 75 18.97 13.66 -11.60
CA ARG A 75 17.59 13.23 -11.74
C ARG A 75 16.66 14.22 -12.44
N LYS A 76 16.80 15.52 -12.14
CA LYS A 76 15.90 16.56 -12.68
C LYS A 76 16.12 16.85 -14.15
N GLU A 77 17.31 16.60 -14.68
CA GLU A 77 17.64 16.82 -16.10
C GLU A 77 16.94 15.83 -17.04
N GLN A 78 16.49 14.70 -16.52
CA GLN A 78 15.77 13.66 -17.29
C GLN A 78 14.31 14.01 -17.56
N VAL A 79 13.75 15.03 -16.87
CA VAL A 79 12.32 15.39 -16.95
C VAL A 79 12.05 16.25 -18.18
N LYS A 80 11.36 15.68 -19.18
CA LYS A 80 10.97 16.36 -20.42
C LYS A 80 9.60 17.02 -20.35
N ASN A 81 8.68 16.48 -19.53
CA ASN A 81 7.29 16.95 -19.38
C ASN A 81 6.55 17.08 -20.72
N GLN A 82 6.63 16.07 -21.58
CA GLN A 82 6.00 16.02 -22.88
C GLN A 82 4.89 14.97 -22.91
N TRP A 83 3.70 15.37 -23.34
CA TRP A 83 2.53 14.49 -23.52
C TRP A 83 1.61 14.98 -24.62
N LYS A 84 0.78 14.07 -25.12
CA LYS A 84 -0.29 14.38 -26.10
C LYS A 84 -1.63 14.46 -25.37
N LYS A 85 -2.45 15.44 -25.76
CA LYS A 85 -3.83 15.51 -25.31
C LYS A 85 -4.69 14.46 -26.02
N GLN A 86 -5.65 13.92 -25.29
CA GLN A 86 -6.69 13.01 -25.75
C GLN A 86 -8.03 13.74 -25.80
N ASP A 87 -9.02 13.17 -26.53
CA ASP A 87 -10.37 13.72 -26.54
C ASP A 87 -11.10 13.47 -25.21
N ASP A 88 -10.86 12.32 -24.58
CA ASP A 88 -11.46 11.98 -23.30
C ASP A 88 -10.90 12.86 -22.16
N TYR A 89 -11.77 13.27 -21.24
CA TYR A 89 -11.38 14.06 -20.05
C TYR A 89 -10.31 13.37 -19.20
N TYR A 90 -10.42 12.05 -19.03
CA TYR A 90 -9.46 11.27 -18.25
C TYR A 90 -8.14 11.00 -18.98
N GLY A 91 -8.08 11.28 -20.29
CA GLY A 91 -6.93 11.01 -21.13
C GLY A 91 -6.54 9.54 -21.09
N MET A 92 -5.26 9.26 -20.85
CA MET A 92 -4.74 7.88 -20.75
C MET A 92 -5.34 7.07 -19.60
N GLY A 93 -5.85 7.72 -18.55
CA GLY A 93 -6.48 7.06 -17.39
C GLY A 93 -7.91 6.59 -17.60
N ALA A 94 -8.50 6.80 -18.77
CA ALA A 94 -9.92 6.60 -18.99
C ALA A 94 -10.40 5.15 -18.75
N GLU A 95 -9.72 4.15 -19.30
CA GLU A 95 -10.13 2.74 -19.21
C GLU A 95 -10.11 2.25 -17.76
N GLN A 96 -9.03 2.53 -17.02
CA GLN A 96 -8.85 2.08 -15.66
C GLN A 96 -9.83 2.69 -14.64
N ILE A 97 -10.46 3.83 -14.99
CA ILE A 97 -11.52 4.46 -14.20
C ILE A 97 -12.88 3.89 -14.58
N LYS A 98 -13.16 3.83 -15.90
CA LYS A 98 -14.48 3.49 -16.43
C LYS A 98 -14.86 2.02 -16.26
N ILE A 99 -13.90 1.10 -16.26
CA ILE A 99 -14.16 -0.33 -16.02
C ILE A 99 -14.84 -0.57 -14.66
N HIS A 100 -14.66 0.35 -13.72
CA HIS A 100 -15.25 0.33 -12.38
C HIS A 100 -16.43 1.29 -12.22
N HIS A 101 -16.91 1.95 -13.26
CA HIS A 101 -17.87 3.07 -13.18
C HIS A 101 -17.41 4.18 -12.20
N GLY A 102 -16.10 4.38 -12.06
CA GLY A 102 -15.52 5.43 -11.23
C GLY A 102 -15.80 6.83 -11.76
N ASP A 103 -15.97 6.96 -13.07
CA ASP A 103 -16.42 8.18 -13.74
C ASP A 103 -17.79 8.67 -13.25
N SER A 104 -18.69 7.76 -12.86
CA SER A 104 -19.99 8.10 -12.27
C SER A 104 -19.83 8.78 -10.91
N LEU A 105 -18.88 8.32 -10.05
CA LEU A 105 -18.55 9.00 -8.81
C LEU A 105 -17.96 10.38 -9.07
N HIS A 106 -17.04 10.50 -10.02
CA HIS A 106 -16.43 11.77 -10.39
C HIS A 106 -17.44 12.78 -10.95
N LEU A 107 -18.38 12.32 -11.76
CA LEU A 107 -19.49 13.16 -12.29
C LEU A 107 -20.43 13.62 -11.18
N ALA A 108 -20.60 12.81 -10.13
CA ALA A 108 -21.35 13.18 -8.92
C ALA A 108 -20.57 14.12 -7.98
N GLY A 109 -19.31 14.47 -8.32
CA GLY A 109 -18.46 15.37 -7.54
C GLY A 109 -17.53 14.69 -6.51
N PHE A 110 -17.49 13.36 -6.48
CA PHE A 110 -16.65 12.59 -5.55
C PHE A 110 -15.34 12.19 -6.23
N LYS A 111 -14.26 12.92 -5.92
CA LYS A 111 -12.93 12.78 -6.53
C LYS A 111 -11.82 12.59 -5.49
N GLY A 112 -12.19 12.16 -4.28
CA GLY A 112 -11.28 11.93 -3.16
C GLY A 112 -11.06 13.16 -2.25
N LYS A 113 -11.76 14.27 -2.47
CA LYS A 113 -11.59 15.50 -1.69
C LYS A 113 -11.85 15.27 -0.20
N GLY A 114 -10.88 15.65 0.64
CA GLY A 114 -10.93 15.49 2.08
C GLY A 114 -10.43 14.15 2.60
N ILE A 115 -10.13 13.21 1.70
CA ILE A 115 -9.51 11.92 2.06
C ILE A 115 -7.98 12.06 1.99
N GLN A 116 -7.30 11.55 3.02
CA GLN A 116 -5.85 11.46 3.07
C GLN A 116 -5.39 10.04 2.74
N ILE A 117 -4.49 9.91 1.76
CA ILE A 117 -3.94 8.61 1.33
C ILE A 117 -2.44 8.60 1.60
N ALA A 118 -1.95 7.61 2.36
CA ALA A 118 -0.52 7.32 2.41
C ALA A 118 -0.15 6.32 1.32
N VAL A 119 0.87 6.64 0.53
CA VAL A 119 1.49 5.72 -0.42
C VAL A 119 2.79 5.24 0.20
N ILE A 120 2.84 3.94 0.56
CA ILE A 120 4.03 3.30 1.13
C ILE A 120 4.70 2.51 0.01
N ASP A 121 5.96 2.87 -0.35
CA ASP A 121 6.62 2.34 -1.55
C ASP A 121 8.16 2.49 -1.48
N ALA A 122 8.87 2.14 -2.56
CA ALA A 122 10.33 2.15 -2.68
C ALA A 122 10.95 3.54 -2.96
N GLY A 123 10.14 4.54 -3.31
CA GLY A 123 10.61 5.89 -3.65
C GLY A 123 9.68 6.60 -4.62
N PHE A 124 9.91 7.92 -4.79
CA PHE A 124 8.99 8.80 -5.54
C PHE A 124 9.76 9.67 -6.53
N TYR A 125 10.57 9.03 -7.36
CA TYR A 125 11.52 9.65 -8.27
C TYR A 125 10.92 10.84 -9.06
N ASN A 126 11.51 12.02 -8.89
CA ASN A 126 11.16 13.26 -9.60
C ASN A 126 9.71 13.76 -9.45
N VAL A 127 8.90 13.27 -8.53
CA VAL A 127 7.53 13.77 -8.31
C VAL A 127 7.52 15.28 -8.08
N ASP A 128 8.49 15.81 -7.33
CA ASP A 128 8.65 17.22 -7.02
C ASP A 128 9.02 18.10 -8.25
N ALA A 129 9.56 17.48 -9.31
CA ALA A 129 10.03 18.16 -10.52
C ALA A 129 9.10 18.01 -11.73
N MET A 130 8.23 17.01 -11.73
CA MET A 130 7.35 16.70 -12.86
C MET A 130 6.11 17.59 -12.87
N LYS A 131 5.88 18.32 -13.97
CA LYS A 131 4.73 19.23 -14.11
C LYS A 131 3.38 18.51 -14.07
N ILE A 132 3.33 17.21 -14.38
CA ILE A 132 2.11 16.42 -14.37
C ILE A 132 1.55 16.27 -12.96
N PHE A 133 2.39 16.33 -11.91
CA PHE A 133 1.99 16.30 -10.50
C PHE A 133 1.72 17.68 -9.87
N LYS A 134 1.84 18.78 -10.64
CA LYS A 134 1.70 20.13 -10.10
C LYS A 134 0.36 20.40 -9.38
N ASN A 135 -0.69 19.66 -9.72
CA ASN A 135 -2.02 19.78 -9.13
C ASN A 135 -2.28 18.73 -8.03
N THR A 136 -1.30 17.89 -7.72
CA THR A 136 -1.37 16.89 -6.64
C THR A 136 -1.08 17.56 -5.30
N THR A 137 -1.92 17.32 -4.31
CA THR A 137 -1.71 17.80 -2.94
C THR A 137 -0.86 16.80 -2.17
N ILE A 138 0.41 17.09 -1.94
CA ILE A 138 1.31 16.29 -1.11
C ILE A 138 1.39 16.95 0.27
N LEU A 139 0.99 16.23 1.32
CA LEU A 139 0.98 16.73 2.71
C LEU A 139 2.34 16.63 3.37
N GLY A 140 3.13 15.64 2.99
CA GLY A 140 4.48 15.43 3.48
C GLY A 140 5.11 14.14 2.98
N THR A 141 6.36 13.95 3.35
CA THR A 141 7.17 12.79 2.98
C THR A 141 7.93 12.25 4.17
N HIS A 142 8.21 10.95 4.20
CA HIS A 142 9.12 10.36 5.17
C HIS A 142 9.87 9.17 4.57
N ASP A 143 11.16 9.02 4.91
CA ASP A 143 12.00 7.89 4.51
C ASP A 143 12.35 7.06 5.74
N PHE A 144 11.80 5.84 5.84
CA PHE A 144 12.04 4.90 6.93
C PHE A 144 13.28 4.04 6.69
N VAL A 145 13.78 3.98 5.44
CA VAL A 145 15.00 3.26 5.09
C VAL A 145 16.23 4.09 5.42
N ASN A 146 16.22 5.35 5.00
CA ASN A 146 17.31 6.29 5.22
C ASN A 146 16.78 7.71 5.46
N PRO A 147 16.55 8.09 6.73
CA PRO A 147 15.98 9.40 7.06
C PRO A 147 16.77 10.63 6.55
N SER A 148 18.01 10.43 6.10
CA SER A 148 18.84 11.50 5.53
C SER A 148 18.76 11.59 4.00
N SER A 149 18.02 10.69 3.34
CA SER A 149 17.90 10.68 1.88
C SER A 149 16.81 11.63 1.39
N ASP A 150 16.88 11.95 0.08
CA ASP A 150 15.81 12.64 -0.63
C ASP A 150 14.94 11.58 -1.32
N ILE A 151 13.74 11.33 -0.78
CA ILE A 151 12.76 10.38 -1.28
C ILE A 151 12.45 10.57 -2.78
N TYR A 152 12.61 11.78 -3.29
CA TYR A 152 12.45 12.09 -4.72
C TYR A 152 13.69 11.72 -5.56
N GLY A 153 14.77 11.32 -4.92
CA GLY A 153 15.97 10.76 -5.56
C GLY A 153 15.98 9.24 -5.63
N GLU A 154 15.02 8.59 -4.96
CA GLU A 154 14.95 7.15 -4.81
C GLU A 154 14.19 6.48 -5.97
N HIS A 155 13.77 5.21 -5.84
CA HIS A 155 13.18 4.42 -6.91
C HIS A 155 11.91 5.05 -7.53
N ASN A 156 11.63 4.74 -8.79
CA ASN A 156 10.50 5.35 -9.53
C ASN A 156 9.17 4.59 -9.38
N HIS A 157 9.14 3.48 -8.64
CA HIS A 157 7.95 2.63 -8.54
C HIS A 157 6.81 3.38 -7.86
N GLY A 158 7.03 3.96 -6.68
CA GLY A 158 6.00 4.72 -5.96
C GLY A 158 5.53 5.97 -6.70
N MET A 159 6.37 6.60 -7.55
CA MET A 159 5.95 7.67 -8.45
C MET A 159 4.90 7.18 -9.46
N LYS A 160 5.11 5.99 -10.06
CA LYS A 160 4.13 5.37 -10.98
C LYS A 160 2.85 5.00 -10.24
N VAL A 161 2.97 4.40 -9.06
CA VAL A 161 1.84 4.05 -8.17
C VAL A 161 1.02 5.29 -7.81
N LEU A 162 1.67 6.35 -7.34
CA LEU A 162 1.02 7.64 -7.04
C LEU A 162 0.28 8.20 -8.25
N SER A 163 0.85 8.06 -9.45
CA SER A 163 0.27 8.61 -10.67
C SER A 163 -1.09 8.02 -11.01
N CYS A 164 -1.35 6.76 -10.67
CA CYS A 164 -2.63 6.10 -10.89
C CYS A 164 -3.79 6.79 -10.16
N MET A 165 -3.51 7.41 -9.02
CA MET A 165 -4.49 8.08 -8.17
C MET A 165 -4.49 9.59 -8.32
N ALA A 166 -3.31 10.21 -8.29
CA ALA A 166 -3.12 11.60 -7.91
C ALA A 166 -3.03 12.58 -9.07
N VAL A 167 -2.70 12.12 -10.28
CA VAL A 167 -2.56 13.00 -11.44
C VAL A 167 -3.87 13.71 -11.73
N ASN A 168 -3.81 15.03 -11.90
CA ASN A 168 -4.95 15.87 -12.27
C ASN A 168 -4.58 16.79 -13.42
N THR A 169 -4.42 16.19 -14.61
CA THR A 169 -4.12 16.89 -15.84
C THR A 169 -5.12 16.46 -16.93
N PRO A 170 -6.32 17.10 -16.98
CA PRO A 170 -7.39 16.77 -17.90
C PRO A 170 -6.91 16.66 -19.37
N HIS A 171 -7.46 15.68 -20.07
CA HIS A 171 -7.12 15.33 -21.47
C HIS A 171 -5.71 14.75 -21.66
N VAL A 172 -4.90 14.62 -20.60
CA VAL A 172 -3.60 13.94 -20.63
C VAL A 172 -3.66 12.67 -19.80
N MET A 173 -3.88 12.82 -18.51
CA MET A 173 -4.12 11.75 -17.54
C MET A 173 -4.82 12.34 -16.32
N VAL A 174 -5.91 11.71 -15.89
CA VAL A 174 -6.55 11.97 -14.60
C VAL A 174 -6.56 10.67 -13.83
N GLY A 175 -6.07 10.70 -12.62
CA GLY A 175 -6.05 9.56 -11.70
C GLY A 175 -7.40 9.31 -11.06
N THR A 176 -7.47 8.25 -10.27
CA THR A 176 -8.72 7.77 -9.67
C THR A 176 -9.18 8.57 -8.46
N ALA A 177 -8.28 9.33 -7.79
CA ALA A 177 -8.61 10.25 -6.70
C ALA A 177 -7.86 11.59 -6.84
N PRO A 178 -8.10 12.36 -7.92
CA PRO A 178 -7.27 13.52 -8.28
C PRO A 178 -7.41 14.71 -7.31
N GLU A 179 -8.36 14.68 -6.38
CA GLU A 179 -8.59 15.71 -5.36
C GLU A 179 -8.28 15.24 -3.92
N ALA A 180 -7.79 14.00 -3.76
CA ALA A 180 -7.27 13.51 -2.47
C ALA A 180 -5.94 14.17 -2.11
N SER A 181 -5.55 14.06 -0.84
CA SER A 181 -4.27 14.53 -0.33
C SER A 181 -3.37 13.34 -0.01
N TYR A 182 -2.06 13.47 -0.24
CA TYR A 182 -1.14 12.34 -0.23
C TYR A 182 0.03 12.52 0.74
N TRP A 183 0.33 11.47 1.51
CA TRP A 183 1.60 11.26 2.20
C TRP A 183 2.45 10.28 1.39
N LEU A 184 3.74 10.59 1.19
CA LEU A 184 4.66 9.74 0.45
C LEU A 184 5.68 9.16 1.41
N LEU A 185 5.62 7.84 1.61
CA LEU A 185 6.38 7.14 2.65
C LEU A 185 7.25 6.06 1.99
N ARG A 186 8.57 6.14 2.19
CA ARG A 186 9.49 5.12 1.69
C ARG A 186 9.79 4.11 2.79
N SER A 187 9.55 2.81 2.52
CA SER A 187 9.84 1.70 3.43
C SER A 187 10.73 0.62 2.82
N GLU A 188 10.91 0.62 1.48
CA GLU A 188 11.64 -0.40 0.74
C GLU A 188 12.99 0.12 0.24
N ASP A 189 14.03 -0.72 0.38
CA ASP A 189 15.33 -0.54 -0.25
C ASP A 189 15.45 -1.44 -1.47
N ASN A 190 15.26 -0.89 -2.65
CA ASN A 190 15.23 -1.64 -3.91
C ASN A 190 16.57 -2.32 -4.27
N ASP A 191 17.62 -2.10 -3.50
CA ASP A 191 18.94 -2.73 -3.71
C ASP A 191 19.10 -4.06 -2.96
N THR A 192 18.24 -4.34 -1.96
CA THR A 192 18.25 -5.57 -1.14
C THR A 192 16.81 -5.99 -0.82
N GLU A 193 16.63 -7.28 -0.50
CA GLU A 193 15.35 -7.83 -0.05
C GLU A 193 15.58 -8.47 1.32
N GLN A 194 15.46 -7.69 2.38
CA GLN A 194 15.76 -8.13 3.75
C GLN A 194 14.56 -7.93 4.69
N PRO A 195 14.38 -8.77 5.71
CA PRO A 195 13.23 -8.68 6.62
C PRO A 195 13.07 -7.34 7.36
N VAL A 196 14.10 -6.50 7.42
CA VAL A 196 14.02 -5.13 7.98
C VAL A 196 13.00 -4.25 7.26
N GLU A 197 12.67 -4.56 6.03
CA GLU A 197 11.66 -3.83 5.25
C GLU A 197 10.26 -3.98 5.84
N GLU A 198 9.99 -5.10 6.52
CA GLU A 198 8.76 -5.27 7.27
C GLU A 198 8.71 -4.34 8.50
N ASP A 199 9.85 -4.13 9.20
CA ASP A 199 9.96 -3.17 10.31
C ASP A 199 9.77 -1.72 9.81
N ASN A 200 10.38 -1.38 8.66
CA ASN A 200 10.22 -0.07 8.03
C ASN A 200 8.76 0.18 7.63
N TRP A 201 8.10 -0.84 7.06
CA TRP A 201 6.69 -0.77 6.67
C TRP A 201 5.78 -0.62 7.90
N ALA A 202 6.05 -1.38 8.97
CA ALA A 202 5.31 -1.26 10.24
C ALA A 202 5.44 0.15 10.82
N ALA A 203 6.64 0.73 10.80
CA ALA A 203 6.86 2.11 11.23
C ALA A 203 6.12 3.11 10.32
N ALA A 204 6.09 2.87 9.00
CA ALA A 204 5.41 3.73 8.03
C ALA A 204 3.89 3.74 8.23
N VAL A 205 3.27 2.58 8.46
CA VAL A 205 1.81 2.50 8.68
C VAL A 205 1.40 3.08 10.04
N GLU A 206 2.22 2.92 11.08
CA GLU A 206 2.00 3.57 12.38
C GLU A 206 2.17 5.09 12.29
N PHE A 207 3.11 5.58 11.48
CA PHE A 207 3.23 7.00 11.17
C PHE A 207 1.98 7.51 10.44
N ALA A 208 1.48 6.78 9.44
CA ALA A 208 0.25 7.12 8.71
C ALA A 208 -0.94 7.28 9.66
N ASP A 209 -1.12 6.36 10.63
CA ASP A 209 -2.10 6.47 11.71
C ASP A 209 -1.92 7.76 12.51
N SER A 210 -0.68 8.06 12.92
CA SER A 210 -0.37 9.20 13.78
C SER A 210 -0.64 10.56 13.14
N VAL A 211 -0.60 10.67 11.82
CA VAL A 211 -0.86 11.90 11.06
C VAL A 211 -2.29 11.98 10.52
N GLY A 212 -3.14 11.00 10.84
CA GLY A 212 -4.56 11.01 10.52
C GLY A 212 -4.88 10.63 9.08
N VAL A 213 -4.14 9.69 8.51
CA VAL A 213 -4.42 9.10 7.19
C VAL A 213 -5.69 8.25 7.27
N ASP A 214 -6.52 8.32 6.22
CA ASP A 214 -7.72 7.49 6.09
C ASP A 214 -7.40 6.15 5.40
N ILE A 215 -6.60 6.19 4.32
CA ILE A 215 -6.31 5.03 3.47
C ILE A 215 -4.81 4.89 3.27
N VAL A 216 -4.30 3.67 3.38
CA VAL A 216 -2.93 3.31 3.00
C VAL A 216 -2.99 2.52 1.70
N ASN A 217 -2.27 2.96 0.67
CA ASN A 217 -1.96 2.14 -0.50
C ASN A 217 -0.55 1.58 -0.36
N THR A 218 -0.43 0.26 -0.47
CA THR A 218 0.87 -0.42 -0.53
C THR A 218 0.92 -1.34 -1.74
N SER A 219 1.92 -1.12 -2.58
CA SER A 219 2.17 -1.93 -3.78
C SER A 219 3.43 -2.80 -3.61
N LEU A 220 3.67 -3.22 -2.37
CA LEU A 220 4.80 -4.01 -1.89
C LEU A 220 4.32 -5.37 -1.38
N GLY A 221 5.23 -6.34 -1.32
CA GLY A 221 4.90 -7.62 -0.71
C GLY A 221 6.07 -8.59 -0.74
N TYR A 222 6.35 -9.23 0.39
CA TYR A 222 7.52 -10.07 0.62
C TYR A 222 7.12 -11.52 0.90
N TYR A 223 7.77 -12.48 0.25
CA TYR A 223 7.73 -13.90 0.60
C TYR A 223 9.10 -14.56 0.47
N SER A 224 10.01 -13.94 -0.26
CA SER A 224 11.35 -14.40 -0.55
C SER A 224 12.33 -13.28 -0.24
N PHE A 225 13.38 -13.59 0.48
CA PHE A 225 14.41 -12.67 0.92
C PHE A 225 15.78 -13.08 0.40
N ASP A 226 16.77 -12.18 0.48
CA ASP A 226 18.16 -12.44 0.09
C ASP A 226 18.75 -13.67 0.80
N ASP A 227 18.44 -13.87 2.08
CA ASP A 227 18.73 -15.12 2.78
C ASP A 227 17.48 -16.01 2.77
N PRO A 228 17.52 -17.18 2.07
CA PRO A 228 16.37 -18.07 1.96
C PRO A 228 15.85 -18.63 3.30
N ILE A 229 16.62 -18.52 4.39
CA ILE A 229 16.17 -18.95 5.72
C ILE A 229 15.03 -18.08 6.23
N ASP A 230 14.94 -16.84 5.75
CA ASP A 230 13.91 -15.88 6.12
C ASP A 230 12.64 -16.00 5.26
N ASN A 231 12.67 -16.81 4.19
CA ASN A 231 11.54 -16.96 3.27
C ASN A 231 10.29 -17.48 3.97
N TYR A 232 9.16 -16.89 3.61
CA TYR A 232 7.85 -17.38 4.07
C TYR A 232 7.44 -18.65 3.36
N THR A 233 6.73 -19.50 4.10
CA THR A 233 6.00 -20.65 3.57
C THR A 233 4.52 -20.30 3.44
N TYR A 234 3.79 -21.03 2.59
CA TYR A 234 2.35 -20.81 2.44
C TYR A 234 1.56 -20.86 3.78
N ARG A 235 2.00 -21.71 4.73
CA ARG A 235 1.35 -21.84 6.04
C ARG A 235 1.38 -20.58 6.89
N GLN A 236 2.29 -19.67 6.57
CA GLN A 236 2.48 -18.40 7.28
C GLN A 236 1.66 -17.24 6.67
N LEU A 237 0.90 -17.51 5.59
CA LEU A 237 -0.05 -16.54 5.02
C LEU A 237 -1.37 -16.56 5.79
N ASP A 238 -1.32 -16.24 7.06
CA ASP A 238 -2.43 -16.33 8.02
C ASP A 238 -2.92 -14.95 8.52
N GLY A 239 -2.34 -13.86 8.00
CA GLY A 239 -2.65 -12.48 8.39
C GLY A 239 -1.98 -12.01 9.68
N HIS A 240 -1.15 -12.84 10.32
CA HIS A 240 -0.57 -12.57 11.64
C HIS A 240 0.90 -12.93 11.76
N THR A 241 1.40 -13.90 11.00
CA THR A 241 2.80 -14.38 11.13
C THR A 241 3.80 -13.37 10.60
N SER A 242 3.56 -12.77 9.44
CA SER A 242 4.39 -11.66 8.94
C SER A 242 4.14 -10.42 9.79
N LEU A 243 5.22 -9.70 10.12
CA LEU A 243 5.13 -8.42 10.84
C LEU A 243 4.29 -7.41 10.06
N MET A 244 4.44 -7.43 8.75
CA MET A 244 3.72 -6.56 7.82
C MET A 244 2.22 -6.86 7.80
N ALA A 245 1.82 -8.16 7.72
CA ALA A 245 0.42 -8.57 7.75
C ALA A 245 -0.23 -8.29 9.11
N ALA A 246 0.48 -8.55 10.21
CA ALA A 246 0.02 -8.21 11.55
C ALA A 246 -0.22 -6.70 11.68
N SER A 247 0.73 -5.87 11.22
CA SER A 247 0.61 -4.40 11.24
C SER A 247 -0.54 -3.89 10.38
N ALA A 248 -0.77 -4.47 9.20
CA ALA A 248 -1.92 -4.14 8.34
C ALA A 248 -3.26 -4.48 9.02
N SER A 249 -3.34 -5.64 9.68
CA SER A 249 -4.52 -6.04 10.46
C SER A 249 -4.76 -5.09 11.67
N TYR A 250 -3.68 -4.60 12.31
CA TYR A 250 -3.81 -3.57 13.35
C TYR A 250 -4.29 -2.24 12.77
N ALA A 251 -3.77 -1.80 11.62
CA ALA A 251 -4.20 -0.58 10.94
C ALA A 251 -5.72 -0.61 10.68
N ALA A 252 -6.23 -1.72 10.17
CA ALA A 252 -7.67 -1.91 9.94
C ALA A 252 -8.49 -1.80 11.24
N LYS A 253 -8.01 -2.38 12.35
CA LYS A 253 -8.64 -2.27 13.68
C LYS A 253 -8.62 -0.83 14.22
N LYS A 254 -7.63 -0.02 13.83
CA LYS A 254 -7.54 1.42 14.18
C LYS A 254 -8.35 2.32 13.24
N GLY A 255 -9.00 1.76 12.23
CA GLY A 255 -9.88 2.49 11.33
C GLY A 255 -9.22 3.00 10.05
N LEU A 256 -7.97 2.58 9.76
CA LEU A 256 -7.32 2.83 8.48
C LEU A 256 -7.72 1.74 7.49
N LEU A 257 -8.12 2.11 6.28
CA LEU A 257 -8.26 1.14 5.21
C LEU A 257 -6.89 0.88 4.57
N VAL A 258 -6.44 -0.36 4.57
CA VAL A 258 -5.25 -0.76 3.80
C VAL A 258 -5.70 -1.37 2.47
N VAL A 259 -5.19 -0.83 1.36
CA VAL A 259 -5.36 -1.36 0.01
C VAL A 259 -4.00 -1.87 -0.46
N CYS A 260 -3.93 -3.15 -0.76
CA CYS A 260 -2.67 -3.86 -1.03
C CYS A 260 -2.72 -4.58 -2.37
N SER A 261 -1.60 -4.59 -3.09
CA SER A 261 -1.44 -5.45 -4.28
C SER A 261 -1.36 -6.93 -3.89
N ALA A 262 -1.96 -7.80 -4.71
CA ALA A 262 -1.95 -9.25 -4.44
C ALA A 262 -0.57 -9.90 -4.63
N GLY A 263 0.33 -9.26 -5.39
CA GLY A 263 1.61 -9.83 -5.83
C GLY A 263 1.59 -10.27 -7.29
N ASN A 264 2.78 -10.53 -7.84
CA ASN A 264 2.95 -10.81 -9.27
C ASN A 264 3.51 -12.23 -9.53
N SER A 265 3.33 -13.15 -8.60
CA SER A 265 3.90 -14.51 -8.63
C SER A 265 2.98 -15.56 -9.26
N GLY A 266 1.90 -15.16 -9.94
CA GLY A 266 0.91 -16.10 -10.50
C GLY A 266 1.49 -17.13 -11.48
N MET A 267 2.61 -16.83 -12.14
CA MET A 267 3.32 -17.74 -13.04
C MET A 267 4.53 -18.43 -12.40
N ASP A 268 4.89 -18.03 -11.16
CA ASP A 268 6.03 -18.60 -10.44
C ASP A 268 5.60 -19.87 -9.67
N GLU A 269 6.57 -20.58 -9.07
CA GLU A 269 6.26 -21.73 -8.21
C GLU A 269 5.43 -21.34 -7.00
N TRP A 270 5.64 -20.13 -6.47
CA TRP A 270 4.91 -19.58 -5.33
C TRP A 270 3.40 -19.42 -5.61
N LYS A 271 3.02 -18.81 -6.70
CA LYS A 271 1.65 -18.53 -7.19
C LYS A 271 0.76 -17.73 -6.25
N LYS A 272 1.06 -17.69 -4.97
CA LYS A 272 0.22 -17.15 -3.91
C LYS A 272 0.39 -15.64 -3.73
N ILE A 273 -0.59 -15.05 -3.06
CA ILE A 273 -0.48 -13.68 -2.54
C ILE A 273 0.75 -13.55 -1.65
N THR A 274 1.22 -12.31 -1.47
CA THR A 274 2.42 -12.02 -0.65
C THR A 274 2.03 -11.11 0.51
N PRO A 275 2.53 -11.33 1.75
CA PRO A 275 2.31 -10.38 2.85
C PRO A 275 2.62 -8.93 2.42
N PRO A 276 1.77 -7.95 2.78
CA PRO A 276 0.64 -8.01 3.72
C PRO A 276 -0.71 -8.36 3.09
N ALA A 277 -0.77 -8.85 1.84
CA ALA A 277 -2.01 -9.15 1.13
C ALA A 277 -2.89 -10.22 1.83
N ASP A 278 -2.32 -11.00 2.75
CA ASP A 278 -3.03 -11.99 3.57
C ASP A 278 -3.64 -11.39 4.85
N ALA A 279 -3.43 -10.12 5.16
CA ALA A 279 -3.94 -9.47 6.37
C ALA A 279 -5.47 -9.47 6.44
N GLU A 280 -6.00 -9.32 7.67
CA GLU A 280 -7.44 -9.25 7.94
C GLU A 280 -7.99 -7.85 7.71
N ASP A 281 -9.25 -7.77 7.29
CA ASP A 281 -10.00 -6.51 7.14
C ASP A 281 -9.30 -5.46 6.24
N ILE A 282 -8.56 -5.92 5.22
CA ILE A 282 -7.93 -5.08 4.19
C ILE A 282 -8.48 -5.42 2.80
N LEU A 283 -8.27 -4.56 1.82
CA LEU A 283 -8.56 -4.83 0.41
C LEU A 283 -7.31 -5.27 -0.33
N THR A 284 -7.26 -6.53 -0.74
CA THR A 284 -6.19 -7.09 -1.59
C THR A 284 -6.65 -7.10 -3.04
N ILE A 285 -5.87 -6.49 -3.92
CA ILE A 285 -6.27 -6.21 -5.30
C ILE A 285 -5.47 -7.08 -6.27
N GLY A 286 -6.18 -7.92 -7.03
CA GLY A 286 -5.62 -8.67 -8.16
C GLY A 286 -5.66 -7.86 -9.46
N ALA A 287 -4.93 -8.34 -10.48
CA ALA A 287 -4.77 -7.65 -11.75
C ALA A 287 -5.61 -8.28 -12.87
N ILE A 288 -6.33 -7.43 -13.61
CA ILE A 288 -7.02 -7.76 -14.87
C ILE A 288 -6.53 -6.86 -16.01
N ASP A 289 -6.86 -7.24 -17.25
CA ASP A 289 -6.80 -6.36 -18.41
C ASP A 289 -8.09 -5.51 -18.57
N ASN A 290 -8.15 -4.70 -19.63
CA ASN A 290 -9.30 -3.84 -19.92
C ASN A 290 -10.56 -4.60 -20.37
N MET A 291 -10.49 -5.92 -20.59
CA MET A 291 -11.64 -6.80 -20.88
C MET A 291 -12.10 -7.57 -19.63
N GLY A 292 -11.48 -7.34 -18.47
CA GLY A 292 -11.79 -8.03 -17.23
C GLY A 292 -11.17 -9.43 -17.11
N VAL A 293 -10.19 -9.76 -17.96
CA VAL A 293 -9.52 -11.06 -17.93
C VAL A 293 -8.37 -11.01 -16.94
N ASN A 294 -8.28 -12.02 -16.06
CA ASN A 294 -7.18 -12.13 -15.08
C ASN A 294 -5.81 -12.12 -15.75
N ALA A 295 -4.91 -11.30 -15.25
CA ALA A 295 -3.53 -11.29 -15.67
C ALA A 295 -2.80 -12.55 -15.14
N ALA A 296 -2.13 -13.28 -16.02
CA ALA A 296 -1.47 -14.53 -15.65
C ALA A 296 -0.44 -14.36 -14.51
N PHE A 297 0.19 -13.19 -14.41
CA PHE A 297 1.13 -12.88 -13.33
C PHE A 297 0.46 -12.59 -11.99
N SER A 298 -0.85 -12.24 -11.97
CA SER A 298 -1.53 -11.89 -10.72
C SER A 298 -1.50 -13.06 -9.74
N SER A 299 -0.98 -12.83 -8.54
CA SER A 299 -0.97 -13.81 -7.47
C SER A 299 -2.38 -14.21 -7.04
N ILE A 300 -2.54 -15.47 -6.63
CA ILE A 300 -3.82 -16.06 -6.27
C ILE A 300 -3.87 -16.41 -4.77
N GLY A 301 -5.08 -16.45 -4.21
CA GLY A 301 -5.34 -16.96 -2.85
C GLY A 301 -5.46 -18.50 -2.83
N ASN A 302 -6.05 -19.07 -1.84
CA ASN A 302 -6.53 -18.47 -0.60
C ASN A 302 -5.36 -18.14 0.34
N THR A 303 -5.68 -17.46 1.47
CA THR A 303 -4.80 -17.45 2.63
C THR A 303 -4.66 -18.83 3.24
N ALA A 304 -3.69 -19.06 4.13
CA ALA A 304 -3.48 -20.36 4.78
C ALA A 304 -4.62 -20.75 5.71
N ASP A 305 -5.31 -19.77 6.28
CA ASP A 305 -6.51 -19.95 7.11
C ASP A 305 -7.83 -20.01 6.30
N GLY A 306 -7.73 -19.99 4.96
CA GLY A 306 -8.84 -20.27 4.05
C GLY A 306 -9.68 -19.06 3.63
N ARG A 307 -9.29 -17.82 4.00
CA ARG A 307 -9.97 -16.60 3.51
C ARG A 307 -9.78 -16.44 2.01
N ILE A 308 -10.81 -15.92 1.34
CA ILE A 308 -10.74 -15.57 -0.09
C ILE A 308 -9.85 -14.35 -0.25
N LYS A 309 -8.84 -14.47 -1.12
CA LYS A 309 -7.98 -13.42 -1.63
C LYS A 309 -7.62 -13.73 -3.10
N PRO A 310 -7.35 -12.73 -3.95
CA PRO A 310 -7.56 -11.31 -3.68
C PRO A 310 -9.01 -11.01 -3.30
N ASP A 311 -9.29 -9.83 -2.75
CA ASP A 311 -10.67 -9.41 -2.48
C ASP A 311 -11.38 -9.09 -3.78
N VAL A 312 -10.79 -8.22 -4.61
CA VAL A 312 -11.35 -7.75 -5.88
C VAL A 312 -10.25 -7.57 -6.93
N MET A 313 -10.67 -7.31 -8.15
CA MET A 313 -9.77 -7.11 -9.28
C MET A 313 -9.84 -5.67 -9.77
N ALA A 314 -8.69 -5.14 -10.22
CA ALA A 314 -8.63 -3.90 -10.96
C ALA A 314 -7.62 -3.99 -12.12
N MET A 315 -7.66 -2.99 -13.02
CA MET A 315 -6.78 -2.99 -14.18
C MET A 315 -5.32 -2.93 -13.77
N GLY A 316 -4.56 -3.98 -14.07
CA GLY A 316 -3.13 -4.12 -13.79
C GLY A 316 -2.33 -4.52 -15.03
N VAL A 317 -3.00 -4.67 -16.18
CA VAL A 317 -2.37 -4.88 -17.49
C VAL A 317 -2.53 -3.62 -18.30
N HIS A 318 -1.42 -3.12 -18.84
CA HIS A 318 -1.41 -1.90 -19.65
C HIS A 318 -2.02 -0.69 -18.92
N SER A 319 -1.78 -0.60 -17.62
CA SER A 319 -2.27 0.51 -16.78
C SER A 319 -1.53 1.79 -17.13
N ALA A 320 -2.27 2.90 -17.28
CA ALA A 320 -1.70 4.20 -17.52
C ALA A 320 -0.98 4.73 -16.27
N VAL A 321 0.28 5.12 -16.43
CA VAL A 321 1.15 5.65 -15.39
C VAL A 321 1.94 6.85 -15.91
N VAL A 322 2.62 7.57 -15.03
CA VAL A 322 3.63 8.56 -15.41
C VAL A 322 4.97 7.88 -15.62
N GLY A 323 5.66 8.21 -16.70
CA GLY A 323 7.02 7.76 -16.99
C GLY A 323 8.08 8.59 -16.28
N VAL A 324 9.31 8.07 -16.20
CA VAL A 324 10.45 8.75 -15.52
C VAL A 324 10.81 10.11 -16.10
N ASP A 325 10.42 10.38 -17.34
CA ASP A 325 10.62 11.66 -18.03
C ASP A 325 9.47 12.66 -17.82
N GLY A 326 8.46 12.32 -17.00
CA GLY A 326 7.27 13.12 -16.76
C GLY A 326 6.23 13.05 -17.88
N GLY A 327 6.42 12.15 -18.86
CA GLY A 327 5.43 11.78 -19.87
C GLY A 327 4.45 10.73 -19.36
N THR A 328 3.46 10.37 -20.21
CA THR A 328 2.58 9.23 -19.92
C THR A 328 3.16 7.93 -20.47
N ALA A 329 2.98 6.83 -19.75
CA ALA A 329 3.47 5.51 -20.09
C ALA A 329 2.45 4.43 -19.70
N PHE A 330 2.73 3.18 -20.04
CA PHE A 330 1.97 2.02 -19.57
C PHE A 330 2.86 1.09 -18.75
N ALA A 331 2.26 0.42 -17.78
CA ALA A 331 2.94 -0.55 -16.95
C ALA A 331 2.03 -1.74 -16.61
N ASN A 332 2.64 -2.88 -16.26
CA ASN A 332 1.94 -4.09 -15.84
C ASN A 332 2.32 -4.43 -14.40
N GLY A 333 1.36 -4.89 -13.61
CA GLY A 333 1.55 -5.33 -12.23
C GLY A 333 0.31 -5.11 -11.38
N THR A 334 0.12 -5.95 -10.39
CA THR A 334 -0.85 -5.72 -9.30
C THR A 334 -0.53 -4.44 -8.55
N SER A 335 0.74 -3.99 -8.59
CA SER A 335 1.21 -2.70 -8.09
C SER A 335 0.48 -1.49 -8.68
N PHE A 336 -0.14 -1.63 -9.85
CA PHE A 336 -0.93 -0.57 -10.49
C PHE A 336 -2.43 -0.80 -10.32
N ALA A 337 -2.88 -2.05 -10.22
CA ALA A 337 -4.26 -2.39 -9.87
C ALA A 337 -4.65 -1.85 -8.49
N SER A 338 -3.78 -2.03 -7.50
CA SER A 338 -3.98 -1.55 -6.12
C SER A 338 -4.25 -0.04 -6.04
N PRO A 339 -3.40 0.86 -6.53
CA PRO A 339 -3.66 2.29 -6.46
C PRO A 339 -4.88 2.73 -7.28
N ILE A 340 -5.12 2.13 -8.46
CA ILE A 340 -6.35 2.41 -9.23
C ILE A 340 -7.57 2.18 -8.37
N PHE A 341 -7.64 1.03 -7.69
CA PHE A 341 -8.75 0.70 -6.81
C PHE A 341 -8.78 1.55 -5.54
N CYS A 342 -7.63 1.81 -4.95
CA CYS A 342 -7.47 2.66 -3.76
C CYS A 342 -8.08 4.05 -3.96
N GLY A 343 -7.78 4.71 -5.07
CA GLY A 343 -8.36 6.03 -5.36
C GLY A 343 -9.87 5.98 -5.58
N LEU A 344 -10.40 4.91 -6.20
CA LEU A 344 -11.85 4.74 -6.38
C LEU A 344 -12.56 4.54 -5.04
N VAL A 345 -11.96 3.77 -4.12
CA VAL A 345 -12.50 3.59 -2.77
C VAL A 345 -12.42 4.89 -1.98
N ALA A 346 -11.39 5.72 -2.18
CA ALA A 346 -11.32 7.06 -1.57
C ALA A 346 -12.48 7.94 -2.03
N CYS A 347 -12.88 7.88 -3.31
CA CYS A 347 -14.05 8.59 -3.82
C CYS A 347 -15.35 8.06 -3.21
N LEU A 348 -15.48 6.75 -3.06
CA LEU A 348 -16.63 6.13 -2.39
C LEU A 348 -16.71 6.55 -0.92
N TRP A 349 -15.59 6.56 -0.22
CA TRP A 349 -15.55 6.95 1.19
C TRP A 349 -15.82 8.44 1.39
N GLN A 350 -15.32 9.30 0.49
CA GLN A 350 -15.73 10.72 0.44
C GLN A 350 -17.25 10.86 0.33
N ALA A 351 -17.89 10.05 -0.52
CA ALA A 351 -19.34 10.08 -0.71
C ALA A 351 -20.11 9.52 0.49
N CYS A 352 -19.50 8.60 1.24
CA CYS A 352 -20.13 7.83 2.31
C CYS A 352 -19.27 7.83 3.60
N PRO A 353 -19.00 9.01 4.23
CA PRO A 353 -18.05 9.11 5.36
C PRO A 353 -18.56 8.47 6.66
N TRP A 354 -19.78 7.98 6.69
CA TRP A 354 -20.35 7.23 7.82
C TRP A 354 -19.96 5.74 7.82
N LEU A 355 -19.41 5.22 6.72
CA LEU A 355 -19.01 3.83 6.65
C LEU A 355 -17.75 3.58 7.46
N THR A 356 -17.77 2.53 8.27
CA THR A 356 -16.55 1.95 8.84
C THR A 356 -15.77 1.20 7.78
N VAL A 357 -14.48 0.90 8.03
CA VAL A 357 -13.63 0.11 7.13
C VAL A 357 -14.32 -1.21 6.73
N ARG A 358 -14.87 -1.95 7.69
CA ARG A 358 -15.58 -3.22 7.41
C ARG A 358 -16.81 -3.04 6.54
N GLN A 359 -17.60 -2.00 6.79
CA GLN A 359 -18.77 -1.70 5.95
C GLN A 359 -18.36 -1.27 4.54
N LEU A 360 -17.25 -0.53 4.42
CA LEU A 360 -16.70 -0.13 3.13
C LEU A 360 -16.24 -1.37 2.33
N ILE A 361 -15.52 -2.29 2.95
CA ILE A 361 -15.12 -3.58 2.33
C ILE A 361 -16.38 -4.39 1.94
N GLN A 362 -17.38 -4.45 2.82
CA GLN A 362 -18.61 -5.17 2.55
C GLN A 362 -19.34 -4.64 1.32
N VAL A 363 -19.56 -3.32 1.21
CA VAL A 363 -20.27 -2.75 0.04
C VAL A 363 -19.47 -2.91 -1.25
N VAL A 364 -18.13 -2.90 -1.17
CA VAL A 364 -17.23 -3.22 -2.28
C VAL A 364 -17.45 -4.64 -2.77
N HIS A 365 -17.45 -5.63 -1.87
CA HIS A 365 -17.70 -7.03 -2.20
C HIS A 365 -19.10 -7.23 -2.79
N GLU A 366 -20.15 -6.66 -2.17
CA GLU A 366 -21.54 -6.79 -2.61
C GLU A 366 -21.80 -6.12 -3.97
N ALA A 367 -21.04 -5.08 -4.31
CA ALA A 367 -21.13 -4.41 -5.59
C ALA A 367 -20.42 -5.13 -6.73
N SER A 368 -19.55 -6.08 -6.41
CA SER A 368 -18.70 -6.78 -7.37
C SER A 368 -19.48 -7.84 -8.16
N ASP A 369 -19.02 -8.12 -9.38
CA ASP A 369 -19.73 -8.95 -10.37
C ASP A 369 -19.73 -10.45 -10.05
N ARG A 370 -18.81 -10.92 -9.19
CA ARG A 370 -18.70 -12.30 -8.72
C ARG A 370 -19.12 -12.49 -7.25
N ASN A 371 -19.79 -11.53 -6.66
CA ASN A 371 -20.19 -11.57 -5.25
C ASN A 371 -20.92 -12.87 -4.86
N ALA A 372 -21.73 -13.42 -5.75
CA ALA A 372 -22.48 -14.66 -5.49
C ALA A 372 -21.58 -15.93 -5.47
N TYR A 373 -20.45 -15.90 -6.16
CA TYR A 373 -19.55 -17.05 -6.35
C TYR A 373 -18.09 -16.59 -6.37
N PRO A 374 -17.57 -16.02 -5.25
CA PRO A 374 -16.19 -15.57 -5.20
C PRO A 374 -15.23 -16.75 -5.25
N ASP A 375 -14.05 -16.55 -5.84
CA ASP A 375 -13.02 -17.56 -5.97
C ASP A 375 -11.63 -17.02 -5.57
N ASN A 376 -10.61 -17.85 -5.63
CA ASN A 376 -9.25 -17.49 -5.23
C ASN A 376 -8.40 -16.88 -6.36
N ILE A 377 -8.98 -16.62 -7.52
CA ILE A 377 -8.32 -15.98 -8.67
C ILE A 377 -8.83 -14.55 -8.84
N TYR A 378 -10.15 -14.41 -8.88
CA TYR A 378 -10.84 -13.13 -9.08
C TYR A 378 -11.35 -12.50 -7.78
N GLY A 379 -11.32 -13.23 -6.67
CA GLY A 379 -12.00 -12.80 -5.46
C GLY A 379 -13.49 -12.60 -5.70
N TYR A 380 -14.01 -11.47 -5.27
CA TYR A 380 -15.40 -11.05 -5.55
C TYR A 380 -15.58 -10.46 -6.96
N GLY A 381 -14.50 -10.32 -7.74
CA GLY A 381 -14.54 -9.85 -9.12
C GLY A 381 -14.27 -8.36 -9.29
N VAL A 382 -14.85 -7.77 -10.33
CA VAL A 382 -14.72 -6.35 -10.68
C VAL A 382 -15.83 -5.57 -10.00
N THR A 383 -15.48 -4.60 -9.16
CA THR A 383 -16.44 -3.79 -8.43
C THR A 383 -17.03 -2.68 -9.31
N ASP A 384 -18.34 -2.56 -9.33
CA ASP A 384 -19.05 -1.39 -9.82
C ASP A 384 -19.15 -0.34 -8.68
N MET A 385 -18.37 0.74 -8.78
CA MET A 385 -18.30 1.77 -7.73
C MET A 385 -19.58 2.58 -7.61
N TRP A 386 -20.34 2.74 -8.68
CA TRP A 386 -21.64 3.41 -8.61
C TRP A 386 -22.69 2.55 -7.88
N LYS A 387 -22.68 1.24 -8.14
CA LYS A 387 -23.50 0.28 -7.37
C LYS A 387 -23.09 0.24 -5.91
N ALA A 388 -21.79 0.28 -5.60
CA ALA A 388 -21.29 0.34 -4.22
C ALA A 388 -21.81 1.59 -3.49
N TYR A 389 -21.80 2.76 -4.14
CA TYR A 389 -22.39 3.98 -3.62
C TYR A 389 -23.90 3.83 -3.33
N GLN A 390 -24.66 3.25 -4.29
CA GLN A 390 -26.09 3.03 -4.11
C GLN A 390 -26.40 2.08 -2.94
N LEU A 391 -25.61 1.01 -2.77
CA LEU A 391 -25.72 0.10 -1.61
C LEU A 391 -25.41 0.81 -0.29
N ALA A 392 -24.37 1.63 -0.24
CA ALA A 392 -24.03 2.42 0.93
C ALA A 392 -25.14 3.39 1.33
N MET A 393 -25.75 4.07 0.36
CA MET A 393 -26.89 4.97 0.61
C MET A 393 -28.12 4.24 1.13
N LYS A 394 -28.37 3.01 0.66
CA LYS A 394 -29.44 2.16 1.19
C LYS A 394 -29.18 1.75 2.63
N LEU A 395 -27.96 1.32 2.97
CA LEU A 395 -27.57 0.99 4.35
C LEU A 395 -27.81 2.17 5.30
N LYS A 396 -27.50 3.39 4.86
CA LYS A 396 -27.77 4.60 5.66
C LYS A 396 -29.26 4.81 5.91
N ALA A 397 -30.08 4.72 4.87
CA ALA A 397 -31.52 4.89 4.98
C ALA A 397 -32.16 3.87 5.94
N ASP A 398 -31.71 2.61 5.89
CA ASP A 398 -32.16 1.53 6.80
C ASP A 398 -31.73 1.76 8.26
N THR A 399 -30.65 2.49 8.48
CA THR A 399 -30.17 2.85 9.83
C THR A 399 -30.87 4.09 10.39
N ASP A 400 -31.09 5.12 9.56
CA ASP A 400 -31.74 6.37 9.95
C ASP A 400 -33.27 6.20 10.13
N GLY A 401 -33.86 5.13 9.56
CA GLY A 401 -35.30 4.78 9.69
C GLY A 401 -35.64 3.91 10.89
N LYS A 402 -34.65 3.51 11.70
CA LYS A 402 -34.81 2.77 12.98
C LYS A 402 -34.60 3.69 14.17
#